data_29af0b37f42c15d1177a9800d6a6171e
#
_entry.id   29af0b37f42c15d1177a9800d6a6171e
#
_cell.length_a   1.000
_cell.length_b   1.000
_cell.length_c   1.000
_cell.angle_alpha   90.00
_cell.angle_beta   90.00
_cell.angle_gamma   90.00
#
_symmetry.space_group_name_H-M   'P 1'
#
loop_
_entity.id
_entity.type
_entity.pdbx_description
1 polymer ?
#
loop_
_entity_poly.entity_id
_entity_poly.type
_entity_poly.pdbx_seq_one_letter_code
_entity_poly.pdbx_strand_id
1 'polypeptide(L)'
;MKVLNNVLSEDLIQEISKELKNKIQSDSWGTSEVFWEPSLRLNSTGTVLISNCSDRIQKLLLSELENVLPEYSEVFVKYHLWQKGSAISCHQDMNYKFGATLYLNDVWDLNWGGIFVWKPNDSNTMKAIAPTHNTLVVNDESELHFVTPISYNTDTFRVTIQIFAPI
;
A
#
# COMPACT_ATOMS: atom_id res chain seq x y z
N MET A 1 -10.09 -8.95 6.17
CA MET A 1 -9.22 -8.64 5.00
C MET A 1 -9.85 -9.16 3.72
N LYS A 2 -10.07 -8.30 2.73
CA LYS A 2 -10.60 -8.65 1.39
C LYS A 2 -9.50 -8.46 0.35
N VAL A 3 -9.42 -9.35 -0.64
CA VAL A 3 -8.47 -9.27 -1.76
C VAL A 3 -9.27 -9.23 -3.06
N LEU A 4 -9.08 -8.20 -3.87
CA LEU A 4 -9.80 -7.93 -5.10
C LEU A 4 -8.81 -7.68 -6.24
N ASN A 5 -8.99 -8.38 -7.35
CA ASN A 5 -8.10 -8.29 -8.51
C ASN A 5 -8.73 -7.46 -9.63
N ASN A 6 -7.89 -6.82 -10.44
CA ASN A 6 -8.29 -6.02 -11.61
C ASN A 6 -9.33 -4.94 -11.25
N VAL A 7 -9.02 -4.17 -10.19
CA VAL A 7 -9.96 -3.20 -9.60
C VAL A 7 -10.04 -1.88 -10.35
N LEU A 8 -9.02 -1.54 -11.14
CA LEU A 8 -8.96 -0.30 -11.91
C LEU A 8 -8.98 -0.55 -13.41
N SER A 9 -9.52 0.43 -14.14
CA SER A 9 -9.42 0.48 -15.59
C SER A 9 -7.97 0.69 -16.06
N GLU A 10 -7.67 0.20 -17.26
CA GLU A 10 -6.34 0.39 -17.87
C GLU A 10 -6.00 1.87 -18.07
N ASP A 11 -6.98 2.69 -18.42
CA ASP A 11 -6.80 4.13 -18.61
C ASP A 11 -6.35 4.81 -17.31
N LEU A 12 -6.96 4.48 -16.18
CA LEU A 12 -6.56 5.02 -14.88
C LEU A 12 -5.18 4.53 -14.44
N ILE A 13 -4.85 3.26 -14.70
CA ILE A 13 -3.51 2.72 -14.43
C ILE A 13 -2.44 3.50 -15.21
N GLN A 14 -2.70 3.82 -16.48
CA GLN A 14 -1.78 4.62 -17.30
C GLN A 14 -1.63 6.06 -16.77
N GLU A 15 -2.71 6.70 -16.32
CA GLU A 15 -2.65 8.02 -15.69
C GLU A 15 -1.85 8.00 -14.39
N ILE A 16 -2.08 7.02 -13.53
CA ILE A 16 -1.31 6.80 -12.29
C ILE A 16 0.18 6.62 -12.60
N SER A 17 0.50 5.77 -13.59
CA SER A 17 1.88 5.51 -14.00
C SER A 17 2.58 6.77 -14.51
N LYS A 18 1.86 7.61 -15.26
CA LYS A 18 2.38 8.90 -15.76
C LYS A 18 2.64 9.88 -14.60
N GLU A 19 1.70 10.01 -13.66
CA GLU A 19 1.89 10.86 -12.49
C GLU A 19 3.06 10.39 -11.65
N LEU A 20 3.14 9.09 -11.38
CA LEU A 20 4.20 8.49 -10.58
C LEU A 20 5.58 8.74 -11.19
N LYS A 21 5.75 8.56 -12.51
CA LYS A 21 7.01 8.86 -13.22
C LYS A 21 7.42 10.34 -13.04
N ASN A 22 6.47 11.25 -13.14
CA ASN A 22 6.74 12.67 -12.94
C ASN A 22 7.14 12.97 -11.48
N LYS A 23 6.47 12.35 -10.51
CA LYS A 23 6.77 12.52 -9.08
C LYS A 23 8.13 11.94 -8.68
N ILE A 24 8.55 10.82 -9.25
CA ILE A 24 9.88 10.25 -9.00
C ILE A 24 11.00 11.21 -9.44
N GLN A 25 10.74 12.02 -10.45
CA GLN A 25 11.68 13.05 -10.93
C GLN A 25 11.63 14.35 -10.13
N SER A 26 10.66 14.51 -9.24
CA SER A 26 10.52 15.69 -8.38
C SER A 26 10.94 15.36 -6.94
N ASP A 27 11.47 16.35 -6.20
CA ASP A 27 11.91 16.18 -4.79
C ASP A 27 10.75 16.20 -3.77
N SER A 28 9.54 15.78 -4.15
CA SER A 28 8.32 15.90 -3.33
C SER A 28 8.02 14.66 -2.48
N TRP A 29 9.04 13.88 -2.11
CA TRP A 29 8.89 12.67 -1.31
C TRP A 29 9.29 12.90 0.16
N GLY A 30 8.38 12.51 1.07
CA GLY A 30 8.73 12.30 2.46
C GLY A 30 9.15 10.85 2.72
N THR A 31 9.45 10.51 3.97
CA THR A 31 9.89 9.16 4.34
C THR A 31 9.02 8.57 5.43
N SER A 32 9.03 7.24 5.55
CA SER A 32 8.38 6.51 6.65
C SER A 32 8.81 7.00 8.03
N GLU A 33 10.02 7.54 8.17
CA GLU A 33 10.53 8.12 9.43
C GLU A 33 9.71 9.31 9.91
N VAL A 34 9.10 10.05 8.99
CA VAL A 34 8.26 11.23 9.29
C VAL A 34 6.78 10.84 9.42
N PHE A 35 6.30 9.95 8.57
CA PHE A 35 4.87 9.65 8.45
C PHE A 35 4.38 8.52 9.36
N TRP A 36 5.25 7.59 9.74
CA TRP A 36 4.84 6.44 10.55
C TRP A 36 4.96 6.73 12.04
N GLU A 37 4.03 6.19 12.79
CA GLU A 37 4.04 6.22 14.26
C GLU A 37 5.36 5.65 14.82
N PRO A 38 5.92 6.23 15.90
CA PRO A 38 7.16 5.75 16.49
C PRO A 38 7.14 4.25 16.86
N SER A 39 6.02 3.76 17.38
CA SER A 39 5.84 2.35 17.73
C SER A 39 5.94 1.42 16.51
N LEU A 40 5.40 1.84 15.37
CA LEU A 40 5.48 1.10 14.13
C LEU A 40 6.91 1.07 13.56
N ARG A 41 7.63 2.16 13.68
CA ARG A 41 9.02 2.29 13.21
C ARG A 41 10.02 1.44 14.00
N LEU A 42 9.76 1.24 15.30
CA LEU A 42 10.69 0.58 16.21
C LEU A 42 11.17 -0.80 15.73
N ASN A 43 10.27 -1.56 15.12
CA ASN A 43 10.54 -2.91 14.61
C ASN A 43 10.46 -3.02 13.08
N SER A 44 10.30 -1.89 12.39
CA SER A 44 10.34 -1.84 10.92
C SER A 44 11.78 -1.58 10.44
N THR A 45 12.07 -1.90 9.19
CA THR A 45 13.42 -1.72 8.62
C THR A 45 13.35 -0.96 7.31
N GLY A 46 14.48 -0.38 6.93
CA GLY A 46 14.64 0.36 5.66
C GLY A 46 13.79 1.61 5.59
N THR A 47 13.64 2.14 4.39
CA THR A 47 12.93 3.39 4.13
C THR A 47 11.84 3.20 3.10
N VAL A 48 10.66 3.76 3.37
CA VAL A 48 9.57 3.89 2.40
C VAL A 48 9.43 5.37 2.05
N LEU A 49 9.47 5.70 0.76
CA LEU A 49 9.21 7.04 0.26
C LEU A 49 7.71 7.23 0.12
N ILE A 50 7.19 8.36 0.59
CA ILE A 50 5.77 8.64 0.69
C ILE A 50 5.45 9.98 0.05
N SER A 51 4.47 10.02 -0.84
CA SER A 51 3.95 11.25 -1.46
C SER A 51 2.44 11.17 -1.63
N ASN A 52 1.74 12.30 -1.49
CA ASN A 52 0.31 12.34 -1.79
C ASN A 52 0.07 12.10 -3.29
N CYS A 53 -0.99 11.38 -3.62
CA CYS A 53 -1.53 11.43 -4.98
C CYS A 53 -2.09 12.83 -5.27
N SER A 54 -2.09 13.27 -6.52
CA SER A 54 -2.76 14.52 -6.88
C SER A 54 -4.27 14.41 -6.64
N ASP A 55 -4.94 15.54 -6.42
CA ASP A 55 -6.40 15.58 -6.25
C ASP A 55 -7.14 14.93 -7.40
N ARG A 56 -6.61 15.07 -8.62
CA ARG A 56 -7.15 14.42 -9.81
C ARG A 56 -7.09 12.90 -9.70
N ILE A 57 -5.93 12.34 -9.40
CA ILE A 57 -5.76 10.87 -9.26
C ILE A 57 -6.60 10.35 -8.09
N GLN A 58 -6.59 11.05 -6.96
CA GLN A 58 -7.43 10.66 -5.82
C GLN A 58 -8.90 10.56 -6.22
N LYS A 59 -9.44 11.59 -6.90
CA LYS A 59 -10.84 11.63 -7.33
C LYS A 59 -11.19 10.48 -8.29
N LEU A 60 -10.36 10.22 -9.29
CA LEU A 60 -10.58 9.13 -10.26
C LEU A 60 -10.51 7.77 -9.57
N LEU A 61 -9.48 7.54 -8.75
CA LEU A 61 -9.28 6.31 -8.01
C LEU A 61 -10.47 6.00 -7.09
N LEU A 62 -10.89 6.97 -6.29
CA LEU A 62 -11.99 6.80 -5.35
C LEU A 62 -13.32 6.57 -6.07
N SER A 63 -13.51 7.17 -7.26
CA SER A 63 -14.69 6.93 -8.10
C SER A 63 -14.73 5.50 -8.64
N GLU A 64 -13.61 4.93 -9.11
CA GLU A 64 -13.58 3.55 -9.58
C GLU A 64 -13.70 2.54 -8.42
N LEU A 65 -13.24 2.90 -7.22
CA LEU A 65 -13.30 2.04 -6.03
C LEU A 65 -14.56 2.25 -5.16
N GLU A 66 -15.50 3.09 -5.56
CA GLU A 66 -16.68 3.46 -4.76
C GLU A 66 -17.47 2.24 -4.24
N ASN A 67 -17.62 1.20 -5.06
CA ASN A 67 -18.40 0.01 -4.73
C ASN A 67 -17.59 -1.08 -3.98
N VAL A 68 -16.30 -0.85 -3.76
CA VAL A 68 -15.41 -1.86 -3.12
C VAL A 68 -14.81 -1.38 -1.79
N LEU A 69 -14.66 -0.07 -1.61
CA LEU A 69 -14.22 0.50 -0.35
C LEU A 69 -15.40 0.59 0.63
N PRO A 70 -15.16 0.40 1.95
CA PRO A 70 -16.15 0.72 2.98
C PRO A 70 -16.50 2.21 2.95
N GLU A 71 -17.65 2.58 3.48
CA GLU A 71 -18.06 4.00 3.65
C GLU A 71 -17.04 4.78 4.48
N TYR A 72 -16.76 6.02 4.10
CA TYR A 72 -15.84 6.93 4.79
C TYR A 72 -16.34 8.38 4.72
N SER A 73 -15.91 9.20 5.67
CA SER A 73 -16.14 10.66 5.66
C SER A 73 -14.92 11.40 5.12
N GLU A 74 -13.74 10.89 5.42
CA GLU A 74 -12.44 11.42 5.00
C GLU A 74 -11.52 10.26 4.60
N VAL A 75 -10.59 10.50 3.68
CA VAL A 75 -9.64 9.50 3.24
C VAL A 75 -8.32 10.13 2.80
N PHE A 76 -7.22 9.49 3.14
CA PHE A 76 -5.88 9.84 2.67
C PHE A 76 -5.43 8.84 1.60
N VAL A 77 -4.92 9.36 0.49
CA VAL A 77 -4.45 8.55 -0.64
C VAL A 77 -3.01 8.91 -0.95
N LYS A 78 -2.09 7.97 -0.77
CA LYS A 78 -0.65 8.22 -0.88
C LYS A 78 0.06 7.13 -1.68
N TYR A 79 1.01 7.54 -2.51
CA TYR A 79 2.01 6.65 -3.07
C TYR A 79 3.01 6.23 -1.99
N HIS A 80 3.32 4.95 -1.96
CA HIS A 80 4.41 4.38 -1.18
C HIS A 80 5.39 3.66 -2.11
N LEU A 81 6.65 4.11 -2.14
CA LEU A 81 7.75 3.45 -2.81
C LEU A 81 8.63 2.76 -1.76
N TRP A 82 8.53 1.47 -1.68
CA TRP A 82 9.27 0.64 -0.74
C TRP A 82 10.63 0.31 -1.32
N GLN A 83 11.69 0.75 -0.67
CA GLN A 83 13.05 0.47 -1.08
C GLN A 83 13.47 -0.95 -0.68
N LYS A 84 14.51 -1.48 -1.31
CA LYS A 84 15.17 -2.71 -0.86
C LYS A 84 15.61 -2.60 0.61
N GLY A 85 15.44 -3.69 1.35
CA GLY A 85 15.66 -3.75 2.79
C GLY A 85 14.49 -3.22 3.63
N SER A 86 13.47 -2.58 3.03
CA SER A 86 12.33 -2.09 3.82
C SER A 86 11.35 -3.20 4.15
N ALA A 87 10.83 -3.12 5.38
CA ALA A 87 9.79 -3.97 5.92
C ALA A 87 8.96 -3.16 6.92
N ILE A 88 7.72 -3.55 7.14
CA ILE A 88 6.89 -3.00 8.23
C ILE A 88 6.56 -4.09 9.22
N SER A 89 6.73 -3.79 10.50
CA SER A 89 6.48 -4.74 11.60
C SER A 89 4.99 -5.11 11.72
N CYS A 90 4.73 -6.20 12.41
CA CYS A 90 3.36 -6.66 12.68
C CYS A 90 2.61 -5.63 13.53
N HIS A 91 1.46 -5.19 13.02
CA HIS A 91 0.63 -4.14 13.64
C HIS A 91 -0.84 -4.30 13.26
N GLN A 92 -1.67 -3.45 13.84
CA GLN A 92 -3.08 -3.25 13.49
C GLN A 92 -3.31 -1.76 13.21
N ASP A 93 -4.19 -1.46 12.27
CA ASP A 93 -4.57 -0.09 11.88
C ASP A 93 -5.68 0.46 12.81
N MET A 94 -5.40 0.52 14.12
CA MET A 94 -6.40 0.85 15.16
C MET A 94 -6.99 2.25 15.04
N ASN A 95 -6.31 3.18 14.37
CA ASN A 95 -6.75 4.58 14.20
C ASN A 95 -7.54 4.80 12.91
N TYR A 96 -7.77 3.73 12.14
CA TYR A 96 -8.44 3.81 10.85
C TYR A 96 -9.69 2.91 10.84
N LYS A 97 -10.74 3.41 10.21
CA LYS A 97 -11.94 2.63 9.89
C LYS A 97 -11.62 1.50 8.92
N PHE A 98 -10.75 1.79 7.97
CA PHE A 98 -10.10 0.80 7.12
C PHE A 98 -8.76 1.34 6.58
N GLY A 99 -7.89 0.40 6.23
CA GLY A 99 -6.71 0.62 5.40
C GLY A 99 -6.81 -0.21 4.12
N ALA A 100 -6.38 0.34 2.99
CA ALA A 100 -6.34 -0.42 1.76
C ALA A 100 -5.02 -0.20 1.02
N THR A 101 -4.51 -1.28 0.42
CA THR A 101 -3.26 -1.31 -0.35
C THR A 101 -3.55 -1.73 -1.78
N LEU A 102 -3.28 -0.84 -2.73
CA LEU A 102 -3.33 -1.13 -4.16
C LEU A 102 -1.92 -1.36 -4.70
N TYR A 103 -1.68 -2.47 -5.36
CA TYR A 103 -0.38 -2.84 -5.95
C TYR A 103 -0.27 -2.37 -7.40
N LEU A 104 0.86 -1.75 -7.74
CA LEU A 104 1.10 -1.13 -9.05
C LEU A 104 2.29 -1.73 -9.83
N ASN A 105 3.02 -2.69 -9.27
CA ASN A 105 4.10 -3.34 -9.99
C ASN A 105 3.54 -4.25 -11.09
N ASP A 106 3.97 -4.07 -12.34
CA ASP A 106 3.55 -4.93 -13.46
C ASP A 106 4.06 -6.37 -13.29
N VAL A 107 5.28 -6.51 -12.76
CA VAL A 107 5.91 -7.79 -12.46
C VAL A 107 6.53 -7.74 -11.08
N TRP A 108 6.40 -8.83 -10.32
CA TRP A 108 7.04 -9.01 -9.03
C TRP A 108 7.54 -10.44 -8.87
N ASP A 109 8.85 -10.60 -8.69
CA ASP A 109 9.44 -11.92 -8.40
C ASP A 109 9.22 -12.26 -6.92
N LEU A 110 8.74 -13.46 -6.64
CA LEU A 110 8.51 -13.93 -5.26
C LEU A 110 9.78 -13.94 -4.40
N ASN A 111 10.95 -14.10 -5.02
CA ASN A 111 12.25 -14.03 -4.33
C ASN A 111 12.61 -12.62 -3.87
N TRP A 112 11.90 -11.60 -4.35
CA TRP A 112 12.13 -10.22 -3.91
C TRP A 112 11.50 -9.91 -2.55
N GLY A 113 10.69 -10.82 -1.96
CA GLY A 113 10.00 -10.57 -0.71
C GLY A 113 8.91 -9.50 -0.83
N GLY A 114 8.81 -8.60 0.12
CA GLY A 114 7.76 -7.57 0.11
C GLY A 114 6.36 -8.15 0.18
N ILE A 115 6.22 -9.37 0.67
CA ILE A 115 4.97 -10.11 0.78
C ILE A 115 4.13 -9.48 1.89
N PHE A 116 2.88 -9.18 1.58
CA PHE A 116 1.90 -8.76 2.57
C PHE A 116 1.33 -10.01 3.26
N VAL A 117 1.45 -10.04 4.58
CA VAL A 117 1.01 -11.17 5.40
C VAL A 117 0.02 -10.66 6.44
N TRP A 118 -1.07 -11.38 6.65
CA TRP A 118 -2.05 -11.05 7.69
C TRP A 118 -2.56 -12.30 8.42
N LYS A 119 -3.05 -12.08 9.62
CA LYS A 119 -3.71 -13.09 10.43
C LYS A 119 -5.21 -12.76 10.50
N PRO A 120 -6.09 -13.54 9.87
CA PRO A 120 -7.53 -13.38 10.02
C PRO A 120 -7.95 -13.48 11.50
N ASN A 121 -8.91 -12.66 11.92
CA ASN A 121 -9.36 -12.61 13.31
C ASN A 121 -9.97 -13.95 13.79
N ASP A 122 -10.56 -14.70 12.87
CA ASP A 122 -11.23 -15.99 13.11
C ASP A 122 -10.33 -17.23 12.86
N SER A 123 -9.02 -17.01 12.62
CA SER A 123 -8.08 -18.09 12.23
C SER A 123 -6.77 -18.03 12.99
N ASN A 124 -6.19 -19.20 13.24
CA ASN A 124 -4.81 -19.34 13.74
C ASN A 124 -3.77 -19.46 12.64
N THR A 125 -4.18 -19.47 11.37
CA THR A 125 -3.28 -19.53 10.22
C THR A 125 -3.10 -18.13 9.61
N MET A 126 -1.90 -17.86 9.13
CA MET A 126 -1.64 -16.64 8.38
C MET A 126 -1.98 -16.83 6.91
N LYS A 127 -2.40 -15.75 6.28
CA LYS A 127 -2.56 -15.63 4.83
C LYS A 127 -1.55 -14.64 4.28
N ALA A 128 -1.22 -14.75 3.01
CA ALA A 128 -0.25 -13.89 2.38
C ALA A 128 -0.60 -13.62 0.91
N ILE A 129 -0.17 -12.46 0.41
CA ILE A 129 -0.24 -12.11 -1.01
C ILE A 129 1.05 -11.42 -1.43
N ALA A 130 1.58 -11.82 -2.59
CA ALA A 130 2.65 -11.08 -3.25
C ALA A 130 2.10 -9.79 -3.88
N PRO A 131 2.93 -8.77 -4.09
CA PRO A 131 2.55 -7.61 -4.89
C PRO A 131 2.10 -8.05 -6.29
N THR A 132 0.80 -8.05 -6.51
CA THR A 132 0.18 -8.46 -7.78
C THR A 132 -0.47 -7.23 -8.41
N HIS A 133 -0.10 -6.94 -9.66
CA HIS A 133 -0.58 -5.78 -10.40
C HIS A 133 -2.10 -5.62 -10.34
N ASN A 134 -2.56 -4.38 -10.17
CA ASN A 134 -3.98 -4.02 -10.13
C ASN A 134 -4.80 -4.83 -9.12
N THR A 135 -4.18 -5.18 -7.98
CA THR A 135 -4.82 -5.89 -6.88
C THR A 135 -4.95 -4.97 -5.67
N LEU A 136 -6.14 -4.91 -5.11
CA LEU A 136 -6.47 -4.16 -3.89
C LEU A 136 -6.65 -5.12 -2.72
N VAL A 137 -5.97 -4.84 -1.63
CA VAL A 137 -6.19 -5.50 -0.33
C VAL A 137 -6.86 -4.49 0.60
N VAL A 138 -8.04 -4.82 1.14
CA VAL A 138 -8.78 -3.96 2.07
C VAL A 138 -8.79 -4.59 3.47
N ASN A 139 -8.29 -3.88 4.45
CA ASN A 139 -8.34 -4.22 5.87
C ASN A 139 -9.41 -3.38 6.57
N ASP A 140 -10.61 -3.89 6.64
CA ASP A 140 -11.80 -3.28 7.26
C ASP A 140 -12.13 -3.86 8.65
N GLU A 141 -11.34 -4.82 9.14
CA GLU A 141 -11.53 -5.51 10.41
C GLU A 141 -10.32 -5.34 11.36
N SER A 142 -9.42 -4.43 11.03
CA SER A 142 -8.17 -4.19 11.80
C SER A 142 -7.38 -5.47 12.11
N GLU A 143 -7.27 -6.37 11.12
CA GLU A 143 -6.52 -7.61 11.27
C GLU A 143 -5.01 -7.33 11.41
N LEU A 144 -4.34 -8.12 12.25
CA LEU A 144 -2.88 -8.08 12.38
C LEU A 144 -2.22 -8.35 11.03
N HIS A 145 -1.30 -7.49 10.62
CA HIS A 145 -0.60 -7.63 9.35
C HIS A 145 0.80 -7.02 9.36
N PHE A 146 1.60 -7.40 8.38
CA PHE A 146 2.94 -6.88 8.16
C PHE A 146 3.39 -7.09 6.71
N VAL A 147 4.51 -6.47 6.33
CA VAL A 147 5.17 -6.70 5.05
C VAL A 147 6.56 -7.26 5.30
N THR A 148 6.87 -8.39 4.67
CA THR A 148 8.19 -9.02 4.77
C THR A 148 9.28 -8.13 4.15
N PRO A 149 10.55 -8.26 4.57
CA PRO A 149 11.64 -7.49 3.99
C PRO A 149 11.72 -7.64 2.48
N ILE A 150 12.00 -6.52 1.80
CA ILE A 150 12.30 -6.52 0.37
C ILE A 150 13.76 -6.88 0.18
N SER A 151 14.03 -7.84 -0.70
CA SER A 151 15.38 -8.31 -1.02
C SER A 151 16.28 -7.18 -1.53
N TYR A 152 17.55 -7.22 -1.16
CA TYR A 152 18.57 -6.35 -1.75
C TYR A 152 18.90 -6.69 -3.21
N ASN A 153 18.45 -7.84 -3.69
CA ASN A 153 18.64 -8.29 -5.07
C ASN A 153 17.60 -7.72 -6.05
N THR A 154 16.54 -7.03 -5.53
CA THR A 154 15.63 -6.30 -6.43
C THR A 154 16.29 -5.02 -6.93
N ASP A 155 16.02 -4.65 -8.17
CA ASP A 155 16.43 -3.40 -8.81
C ASP A 155 15.28 -2.41 -8.98
N THR A 156 14.09 -2.76 -8.47
CA THR A 156 12.88 -1.93 -8.54
C THR A 156 12.29 -1.67 -7.15
N PHE A 157 11.48 -0.61 -7.04
CA PHE A 157 10.67 -0.36 -5.86
C PHE A 157 9.46 -1.31 -5.82
N ARG A 158 9.02 -1.70 -4.61
CA ARG A 158 7.67 -2.18 -4.43
C ARG A 158 6.76 -0.95 -4.38
N VAL A 159 5.89 -0.82 -5.37
CA VAL A 159 5.05 0.36 -5.58
C VAL A 159 3.63 0.07 -5.15
N THR A 160 3.11 0.90 -4.25
CA THR A 160 1.71 0.80 -3.81
C THR A 160 1.06 2.18 -3.70
N ILE A 161 -0.27 2.21 -3.83
CA ILE A 161 -1.09 3.29 -3.28
C ILE A 161 -1.70 2.79 -1.97
N GLN A 162 -1.57 3.59 -0.92
CA GLN A 162 -2.23 3.37 0.36
C GLN A 162 -3.43 4.29 0.49
N ILE A 163 -4.54 3.74 0.91
CA ILE A 163 -5.80 4.45 1.14
C ILE A 163 -6.18 4.21 2.60
N PHE A 164 -6.24 5.27 3.40
CA PHE A 164 -6.58 5.20 4.83
C PHE A 164 -7.76 6.10 5.14
N ALA A 165 -8.81 5.54 5.73
CA ALA A 165 -9.95 6.29 6.26
C ALA A 165 -9.84 6.39 7.79
N PRO A 166 -9.62 7.58 8.38
CA PRO A 166 -9.64 7.77 9.83
C PRO A 166 -10.98 7.40 10.44
N ILE A 167 -10.98 7.08 11.76
CA ILE A 167 -12.20 6.85 12.56
C ILE A 167 -12.94 8.16 12.76
#